data_496ad268cafd0b3ece080a795b823515
#
_entry.id   496ad268cafd0b3ece080a795b823515
#
_cell.length_a   1.000
_cell.length_b   1.000
_cell.length_c   1.000
_cell.angle_alpha   90.00
_cell.angle_beta   90.00
_cell.angle_gamma   90.00
#
_symmetry.space_group_name_H-M   'P 1'
#
loop_
_entity.id
_entity.type
_entity.pdbx_description
1 polymer ?
#
loop_
_entity_poly.entity_id
_entity_poly.type
_entity_poly.pdbx_seq_one_letter_code
_entity_poly.pdbx_strand_id
1 'polypeptide(L)'
;MSKKTNNQTAKVNWPITILLIIGCLTVFFPLYMAVIIAFKQPSEMTNDIAGALAFPKTWSFANFSEAMKVTDFWHSLGNSLLLTIVTVILAILIHSLAGYAIGRSMANKKFYNFAYLYIVSGMFVPFAILMMPLVKQTAQIGIANRFGVIVLYVVFFMPMNILLYSGYLKNIPLA
;
A
#
# COMPACT_ATOMS: atom_id res chain seq x y z
N MET A 1 -5.57 44.51 -18.77
CA MET A 1 -6.40 44.13 -17.62
C MET A 1 -5.50 43.42 -16.62
N SER A 2 -5.09 44.12 -15.54
CA SER A 2 -4.20 43.58 -14.50
C SER A 2 -5.01 42.69 -13.58
N LYS A 3 -4.71 41.38 -13.51
CA LYS A 3 -5.25 40.45 -12.54
C LYS A 3 -4.64 40.79 -11.16
N LYS A 4 -5.39 41.47 -10.29
CA LYS A 4 -5.08 41.61 -8.88
C LYS A 4 -5.02 40.19 -8.27
N THR A 5 -3.82 39.72 -7.99
CA THR A 5 -3.58 38.55 -7.12
C THR A 5 -4.04 38.93 -5.71
N ASN A 6 -5.17 38.39 -5.32
CA ASN A 6 -5.74 38.58 -3.99
C ASN A 6 -4.89 37.74 -3.01
N ASN A 7 -3.85 38.32 -2.43
CA ASN A 7 -3.08 37.73 -1.32
C ASN A 7 -3.97 37.76 -0.08
N GLN A 8 -4.95 36.85 -0.01
CA GLN A 8 -5.60 36.53 1.25
C GLN A 8 -4.58 35.74 2.10
N THR A 9 -3.89 36.45 2.97
CA THR A 9 -3.18 35.83 4.11
C THR A 9 -4.20 35.03 4.90
N ALA A 10 -4.17 33.70 4.76
CA ALA A 10 -5.09 32.82 5.46
C ALA A 10 -4.91 33.08 6.98
N LYS A 11 -5.94 33.64 7.62
CA LYS A 11 -5.94 33.84 9.07
C LYS A 11 -5.82 32.48 9.72
N VAL A 12 -4.77 32.29 10.52
CA VAL A 12 -4.57 31.03 11.29
C VAL A 12 -5.72 30.87 12.26
N ASN A 13 -6.45 29.78 12.13
CA ASN A 13 -7.52 29.42 13.06
C ASN A 13 -6.91 28.66 14.25
N TRP A 14 -6.54 29.39 15.30
CA TRP A 14 -5.85 28.84 16.48
C TRP A 14 -6.53 27.62 17.12
N PRO A 15 -7.86 27.58 17.33
CA PRO A 15 -8.53 26.39 17.87
C PRO A 15 -8.32 25.14 17.00
N ILE A 16 -8.47 25.27 15.69
CA ILE A 16 -8.24 24.15 14.75
C ILE A 16 -6.76 23.76 14.76
N THR A 17 -5.85 24.73 14.77
CA THR A 17 -4.41 24.46 14.80
C THR A 17 -4.00 23.69 16.05
N ILE A 18 -4.53 24.07 17.23
CA ILE A 18 -4.25 23.37 18.49
C ILE A 18 -4.80 21.94 18.42
N LEU A 19 -6.02 21.74 17.93
CA LEU A 19 -6.60 20.41 17.75
C LEU A 19 -5.76 19.52 16.82
N LEU A 20 -5.26 20.09 15.73
CA LEU A 20 -4.38 19.38 14.79
C LEU A 20 -3.03 19.02 15.43
N ILE A 21 -2.44 19.92 16.24
CA ILE A 21 -1.20 19.63 16.97
C ILE A 21 -1.41 18.47 17.94
N ILE A 22 -2.50 18.48 18.72
CA ILE A 22 -2.82 17.37 19.64
C ILE A 22 -2.99 16.07 18.84
N GLY A 23 -3.73 16.10 17.73
CA GLY A 23 -3.88 14.95 16.85
C GLY A 23 -2.54 14.44 16.31
N CYS A 24 -1.67 15.32 15.86
CA CYS A 24 -0.31 14.97 15.42
C CYS A 24 0.50 14.31 16.54
N LEU A 25 0.50 14.89 17.74
CA LEU A 25 1.23 14.32 18.89
C LEU A 25 0.73 12.91 19.24
N THR A 26 -0.59 12.67 19.16
CA THR A 26 -1.18 11.33 19.37
C THR A 26 -0.67 10.31 18.36
N VAL A 27 -0.53 10.71 17.08
CA VAL A 27 0.00 9.85 16.01
C VAL A 27 1.51 9.64 16.13
N PHE A 28 2.26 10.68 16.49
CA PHE A 28 3.72 10.59 16.64
C PHE A 28 4.17 9.84 17.89
N PHE A 29 3.35 9.78 18.93
CA PHE A 29 3.70 9.12 20.18
C PHE A 29 4.05 7.63 20.02
N PRO A 30 3.25 6.79 19.35
CA PRO A 30 3.63 5.38 19.09
C PRO A 30 4.91 5.26 18.27
N LEU A 31 5.15 6.14 17.29
CA LEU A 31 6.37 6.13 16.50
C LEU A 31 7.59 6.49 17.34
N TYR A 32 7.47 7.51 18.19
CA TYR A 32 8.50 7.85 19.17
C TYR A 32 8.84 6.65 20.05
N MET A 33 7.83 6.00 20.61
CA MET A 33 8.00 4.80 21.44
C MET A 33 8.72 3.67 20.69
N ALA A 34 8.30 3.40 19.44
CA ALA A 34 8.91 2.37 18.62
C ALA A 34 10.42 2.63 18.40
N VAL A 35 10.78 3.88 18.09
CA VAL A 35 12.17 4.28 17.86
C VAL A 35 12.99 4.16 19.15
N ILE A 36 12.49 4.70 20.25
CA ILE A 36 13.22 4.66 21.53
C ILE A 36 13.44 3.21 22.01
N ILE A 37 12.40 2.40 21.96
CA ILE A 37 12.47 0.98 22.38
C ILE A 37 13.43 0.19 21.48
N ALA A 38 13.45 0.46 20.17
CA ALA A 38 14.33 -0.24 19.24
C ALA A 38 15.82 -0.13 19.61
N PHE A 39 16.23 1.00 20.21
CA PHE A 39 17.62 1.26 20.59
C PHE A 39 17.92 0.98 22.07
N LYS A 40 16.93 0.60 22.89
CA LYS A 40 17.15 0.23 24.31
C LYS A 40 17.71 -1.16 24.46
N GLN A 41 18.46 -1.35 25.55
CA GLN A 41 18.81 -2.71 25.98
C GLN A 41 17.57 -3.40 26.61
N PRO A 42 17.40 -4.72 26.44
CA PRO A 42 16.27 -5.45 27.04
C PRO A 42 16.16 -5.27 28.56
N SER A 43 17.29 -5.15 29.26
CA SER A 43 17.34 -4.89 30.72
C SER A 43 16.74 -3.54 31.14
N GLU A 44 16.79 -2.53 30.27
CA GLU A 44 16.18 -1.21 30.55
C GLU A 44 14.65 -1.24 30.42
N MET A 45 14.09 -2.25 29.74
CA MET A 45 12.64 -2.36 29.52
C MET A 45 11.96 -3.23 30.61
N THR A 46 12.68 -4.25 31.10
CA THR A 46 12.10 -5.20 32.08
C THR A 46 12.09 -4.67 33.50
N ASN A 47 13.03 -3.79 33.85
CA ASN A 47 13.25 -3.34 35.22
C ASN A 47 12.64 -1.96 35.53
N ASP A 48 12.24 -1.19 34.53
CA ASP A 48 11.74 0.16 34.72
C ASP A 48 10.67 0.51 33.65
N ILE A 49 9.39 0.28 34.01
CA ILE A 49 8.26 0.63 33.14
C ILE A 49 8.16 2.15 32.93
N ALA A 50 8.48 2.95 33.97
CA ALA A 50 8.49 4.40 33.86
C ALA A 50 9.64 4.87 32.96
N GLY A 51 10.76 4.17 32.95
CA GLY A 51 11.88 4.39 32.06
C GLY A 51 11.61 4.03 30.59
N ALA A 52 10.50 3.33 30.29
CA ALA A 52 10.17 2.99 28.90
C ALA A 52 10.00 4.22 28.00
N LEU A 53 9.53 5.35 28.55
CA LEU A 53 9.37 6.61 27.85
C LEU A 53 10.64 7.46 27.76
N ALA A 54 11.64 7.17 28.59
CA ALA A 54 12.89 7.92 28.61
C ALA A 54 13.80 7.51 27.46
N PHE A 55 14.76 8.37 27.11
CA PHE A 55 15.81 8.03 26.16
C PHE A 55 16.66 6.85 26.66
N PRO A 56 17.24 6.02 25.75
CA PRO A 56 18.15 4.94 26.13
C PRO A 56 19.32 5.49 26.97
N LYS A 57 19.66 4.81 28.05
CA LYS A 57 20.89 5.12 28.81
C LYS A 57 22.12 4.73 28.02
N THR A 58 22.00 3.62 27.29
CA THR A 58 23.02 3.12 26.35
C THR A 58 22.34 2.76 25.04
N TRP A 59 22.81 3.34 23.93
CA TRP A 59 22.29 3.03 22.60
C TRP A 59 22.80 1.66 22.16
N SER A 60 21.89 0.76 21.82
CA SER A 60 22.20 -0.61 21.40
C SER A 60 21.49 -0.99 20.12
N PHE A 61 22.19 -1.72 19.24
CA PHE A 61 21.61 -2.34 18.05
C PHE A 61 21.24 -3.82 18.26
N ALA A 62 21.33 -4.32 19.50
CA ALA A 62 21.06 -5.72 19.80
C ALA A 62 19.66 -6.15 19.40
N ASN A 63 18.64 -5.30 19.61
CA ASN A 63 17.26 -5.60 19.23
C ASN A 63 17.10 -5.75 17.70
N PHE A 64 17.82 -5.00 16.91
CA PHE A 64 17.79 -5.14 15.45
C PHE A 64 18.41 -6.48 15.00
N SER A 65 19.57 -6.84 15.60
CA SER A 65 20.20 -8.13 15.31
C SER A 65 19.31 -9.32 15.72
N GLU A 66 18.68 -9.22 16.88
CA GLU A 66 17.77 -10.25 17.35
C GLU A 66 16.49 -10.33 16.48
N ALA A 67 15.88 -9.19 16.16
CA ALA A 67 14.73 -9.14 15.26
C ALA A 67 15.03 -9.76 13.91
N MET A 68 16.20 -9.45 13.31
CA MET A 68 16.61 -10.04 12.02
C MET A 68 16.77 -11.56 12.11
N LYS A 69 17.25 -12.09 13.23
CA LYS A 69 17.37 -13.55 13.44
C LYS A 69 16.02 -14.21 13.62
N VAL A 70 15.19 -13.68 14.53
CA VAL A 70 13.87 -14.24 14.87
C VAL A 70 12.92 -14.26 13.68
N THR A 71 12.97 -13.21 12.83
CA THR A 71 12.09 -13.08 11.65
C THR A 71 12.65 -13.77 10.41
N ASP A 72 13.84 -14.37 10.47
CA ASP A 72 14.56 -14.85 9.28
C ASP A 72 14.53 -13.78 8.17
N PHE A 73 15.01 -12.58 8.55
CA PHE A 73 14.83 -11.35 7.76
C PHE A 73 15.26 -11.50 6.30
N TRP A 74 16.44 -12.09 6.06
CA TRP A 74 16.98 -12.18 4.69
C TRP A 74 16.16 -13.10 3.80
N HIS A 75 15.67 -14.20 4.33
CA HIS A 75 14.78 -15.09 3.59
C HIS A 75 13.43 -14.44 3.32
N SER A 76 12.85 -13.78 4.32
CA SER A 76 11.59 -13.04 4.21
C SER A 76 11.70 -11.89 3.21
N LEU A 77 12.82 -11.14 3.23
CA LEU A 77 13.10 -10.07 2.28
C LEU A 77 13.22 -10.62 0.85
N GLY A 78 13.97 -11.71 0.66
CA GLY A 78 14.11 -12.36 -0.65
C GLY A 78 12.76 -12.82 -1.22
N ASN A 79 11.90 -13.40 -0.38
CA ASN A 79 10.55 -13.78 -0.77
C ASN A 79 9.70 -12.56 -1.19
N SER A 80 9.74 -11.50 -0.38
CA SER A 80 8.97 -10.28 -0.67
C SER A 80 9.45 -9.60 -1.96
N LEU A 81 10.76 -9.53 -2.17
CA LEU A 81 11.33 -8.99 -3.41
C LEU A 81 10.92 -9.80 -4.64
N LEU A 82 11.02 -11.13 -4.56
CA LEU A 82 10.61 -12.01 -5.65
C LEU A 82 9.12 -11.81 -5.99
N LEU A 83 8.25 -11.88 -4.99
CA LEU A 83 6.81 -11.69 -5.17
C LEU A 83 6.51 -10.33 -5.79
N THR A 84 7.13 -9.27 -5.26
CA THR A 84 6.91 -7.89 -5.73
C THR A 84 7.39 -7.72 -7.17
N ILE A 85 8.64 -8.09 -7.49
CA ILE A 85 9.22 -7.88 -8.81
C ILE A 85 8.43 -8.65 -9.87
N VAL A 86 8.14 -9.94 -9.63
CA VAL A 86 7.41 -10.76 -10.60
C VAL A 86 5.99 -10.25 -10.79
N THR A 87 5.30 -9.92 -9.70
CA THR A 87 3.93 -9.37 -9.78
C THR A 87 3.89 -8.05 -10.54
N VAL A 88 4.82 -7.12 -10.26
CA VAL A 88 4.87 -5.81 -10.92
C VAL A 88 5.14 -5.97 -12.42
N ILE A 89 6.10 -6.81 -12.80
CA ILE A 89 6.39 -7.07 -14.22
C ILE A 89 5.15 -7.63 -14.94
N LEU A 90 4.52 -8.66 -14.37
CA LEU A 90 3.32 -9.26 -14.95
C LEU A 90 2.14 -8.26 -14.99
N ALA A 91 1.94 -7.50 -13.93
CA ALA A 91 0.90 -6.49 -13.87
C ALA A 91 1.11 -5.40 -14.95
N ILE A 92 2.34 -4.90 -15.10
CA ILE A 92 2.65 -3.92 -16.15
C ILE A 92 2.34 -4.50 -17.53
N LEU A 93 2.81 -5.71 -17.83
CA LEU A 93 2.60 -6.32 -19.14
C LEU A 93 1.12 -6.61 -19.41
N ILE A 94 0.44 -7.31 -18.51
CA ILE A 94 -0.94 -7.76 -18.71
C ILE A 94 -1.90 -6.57 -18.67
N HIS A 95 -1.77 -5.69 -17.67
CA HIS A 95 -2.73 -4.59 -17.49
C HIS A 95 -2.53 -3.49 -18.52
N SER A 96 -1.29 -3.23 -18.98
CA SER A 96 -1.08 -2.24 -20.05
C SER A 96 -1.67 -2.70 -21.37
N LEU A 97 -1.47 -3.97 -21.74
CA LEU A 97 -2.04 -4.54 -22.97
C LEU A 97 -3.58 -4.55 -22.90
N ALA A 98 -4.15 -5.06 -21.81
CA ALA A 98 -5.59 -5.08 -21.60
C ALA A 98 -6.17 -3.66 -21.53
N GLY A 99 -5.54 -2.78 -20.78
CA GLY A 99 -5.96 -1.38 -20.63
C GLY A 99 -5.89 -0.62 -21.94
N TYR A 100 -4.88 -0.86 -22.78
CA TYR A 100 -4.80 -0.31 -24.11
C TYR A 100 -5.93 -0.82 -25.02
N ALA A 101 -6.11 -2.14 -25.10
CA ALA A 101 -7.16 -2.74 -25.94
C ALA A 101 -8.56 -2.24 -25.53
N ILE A 102 -8.85 -2.22 -24.23
CA ILE A 102 -10.12 -1.76 -23.68
C ILE A 102 -10.25 -0.23 -23.89
N GLY A 103 -9.27 0.56 -23.48
CA GLY A 103 -9.32 2.02 -23.53
C GLY A 103 -9.52 2.58 -24.93
N ARG A 104 -8.90 1.97 -25.94
CA ARG A 104 -9.04 2.38 -27.35
C ARG A 104 -10.32 1.87 -28.03
N SER A 105 -10.91 0.79 -27.55
CA SER A 105 -12.02 0.11 -28.25
C SER A 105 -13.39 0.30 -27.56
N MET A 106 -13.43 0.64 -26.27
CA MET A 106 -14.67 0.66 -25.48
C MET A 106 -15.70 1.69 -26.00
N ALA A 107 -15.27 2.79 -26.61
CA ALA A 107 -16.18 3.79 -27.17
C ALA A 107 -16.95 3.25 -28.38
N ASN A 108 -16.34 2.42 -29.19
CA ASN A 108 -16.85 1.98 -30.49
C ASN A 108 -17.40 0.54 -30.48
N LYS A 109 -17.03 -0.29 -29.50
CA LYS A 109 -17.38 -1.71 -29.44
C LYS A 109 -18.00 -2.07 -28.10
N LYS A 110 -19.27 -2.51 -28.12
CA LYS A 110 -20.05 -2.89 -26.92
C LYS A 110 -19.35 -3.95 -26.05
N PHE A 111 -18.65 -4.91 -26.67
CA PHE A 111 -17.90 -5.93 -25.94
C PHE A 111 -16.83 -5.33 -25.03
N TYR A 112 -16.02 -4.39 -25.53
CA TYR A 112 -14.95 -3.77 -24.72
C TYR A 112 -15.52 -2.85 -23.65
N ASN A 113 -16.64 -2.18 -23.92
CA ASN A 113 -17.34 -1.42 -22.88
C ASN A 113 -17.89 -2.31 -21.76
N PHE A 114 -18.48 -3.45 -22.12
CA PHE A 114 -18.93 -4.44 -21.14
C PHE A 114 -17.75 -5.01 -20.36
N ALA A 115 -16.66 -5.40 -21.02
CA ALA A 115 -15.45 -5.90 -20.36
C ALA A 115 -14.86 -4.86 -19.38
N TYR A 116 -14.82 -3.59 -19.77
CA TYR A 116 -14.41 -2.50 -18.90
C TYR A 116 -15.26 -2.42 -17.64
N LEU A 117 -16.59 -2.34 -17.81
CA LEU A 117 -17.51 -2.23 -16.66
C LEU A 117 -17.44 -3.47 -15.75
N TYR A 118 -17.34 -4.66 -16.35
CA TYR A 118 -17.21 -5.92 -15.60
C TYR A 118 -15.93 -5.95 -14.77
N ILE A 119 -14.77 -5.63 -15.36
CA ILE A 119 -13.50 -5.63 -14.64
C ILE A 119 -13.51 -4.56 -13.54
N VAL A 120 -13.91 -3.32 -13.86
CA VAL A 120 -13.89 -2.21 -12.89
C VAL A 120 -14.89 -2.45 -11.77
N SER A 121 -16.00 -3.16 -12.01
CA SER A 121 -16.96 -3.52 -10.96
C SER A 121 -16.32 -4.36 -9.83
N GLY A 122 -15.24 -5.08 -10.11
CA GLY A 122 -14.49 -5.81 -9.10
C GLY A 122 -13.93 -4.95 -7.96
N MET A 123 -13.75 -3.64 -8.18
CA MET A 123 -13.31 -2.71 -7.13
C MET A 123 -14.34 -2.53 -6.00
N PHE A 124 -15.60 -2.78 -6.28
CA PHE A 124 -16.67 -2.62 -5.28
C PHE A 124 -16.79 -3.80 -4.33
N VAL A 125 -16.08 -4.90 -4.60
CA VAL A 125 -16.08 -6.06 -3.71
C VAL A 125 -14.99 -5.89 -2.65
N PRO A 126 -15.34 -5.72 -1.35
CA PRO A 126 -14.34 -5.56 -0.30
C PRO A 126 -13.47 -6.82 -0.17
N PHE A 127 -12.16 -6.65 -0.18
CA PHE A 127 -11.20 -7.77 -0.05
C PHE A 127 -11.46 -8.61 1.20
N ALA A 128 -11.87 -8.00 2.30
CA ALA A 128 -12.16 -8.70 3.55
C ALA A 128 -13.23 -9.80 3.41
N ILE A 129 -14.21 -9.61 2.52
CA ILE A 129 -15.26 -10.62 2.23
C ILE A 129 -14.67 -11.78 1.42
N LEU A 130 -13.74 -11.48 0.51
CA LEU A 130 -13.14 -12.47 -0.40
C LEU A 130 -12.03 -13.28 0.26
N MET A 131 -11.38 -12.77 1.30
CA MET A 131 -10.16 -13.35 1.87
C MET A 131 -10.33 -14.82 2.25
N MET A 132 -11.34 -15.17 3.04
CA MET A 132 -11.56 -16.55 3.48
C MET A 132 -11.94 -17.53 2.35
N PRO A 133 -12.89 -17.18 1.46
CA PRO A 133 -13.16 -17.99 0.27
C PRO A 133 -11.92 -18.21 -0.62
N LEU A 134 -11.09 -17.18 -0.83
CA LEU A 134 -9.88 -17.28 -1.64
C LEU A 134 -8.85 -18.22 -1.03
N VAL A 135 -8.59 -18.11 0.27
CA VAL A 135 -7.68 -19.03 0.98
C VAL A 135 -8.16 -20.48 0.83
N LYS A 136 -9.46 -20.71 1.02
CA LYS A 136 -10.05 -22.05 0.87
C LYS A 136 -9.93 -22.57 -0.56
N GLN A 137 -10.30 -21.77 -1.55
CA GLN A 137 -10.25 -22.18 -2.96
C GLN A 137 -8.83 -22.42 -3.43
N THR A 138 -7.89 -21.54 -3.12
CA THR A 138 -6.48 -21.71 -3.52
C THR A 138 -5.86 -22.95 -2.90
N ALA A 139 -6.23 -23.30 -1.66
CA ALA A 139 -5.80 -24.54 -1.03
C ALA A 139 -6.40 -25.77 -1.73
N GLN A 140 -7.70 -25.73 -2.06
CA GLN A 140 -8.39 -26.84 -2.73
C GLN A 140 -7.84 -27.15 -4.14
N ILE A 141 -7.47 -26.12 -4.91
CA ILE A 141 -6.92 -26.29 -6.24
C ILE A 141 -5.38 -26.41 -6.26
N GLY A 142 -4.74 -26.46 -5.11
CA GLY A 142 -3.30 -26.70 -4.98
C GLY A 142 -2.40 -25.50 -5.31
N ILE A 143 -2.95 -24.29 -5.39
CA ILE A 143 -2.17 -23.07 -5.67
C ILE A 143 -1.98 -22.17 -4.43
N ALA A 144 -2.13 -22.72 -3.23
CA ALA A 144 -1.80 -22.01 -1.99
C ALA A 144 -0.29 -21.90 -1.78
N ASN A 145 0.40 -21.28 -2.73
CA ASN A 145 1.85 -21.14 -2.79
C ASN A 145 2.24 -19.78 -3.40
N ARG A 146 3.54 -19.50 -3.57
CA ARG A 146 4.04 -18.23 -4.13
C ARG A 146 3.46 -17.92 -5.51
N PHE A 147 3.30 -18.91 -6.36
CA PHE A 147 2.69 -18.73 -7.67
C PHE A 147 1.24 -18.23 -7.56
N GLY A 148 0.43 -18.88 -6.74
CA GLY A 148 -0.96 -18.45 -6.51
C GLY A 148 -1.07 -17.03 -5.95
N VAL A 149 -0.17 -16.63 -5.04
CA VAL A 149 -0.12 -15.24 -4.53
C VAL A 149 0.15 -14.25 -5.66
N ILE A 150 1.10 -14.54 -6.56
CA ILE A 150 1.39 -13.69 -7.72
C ILE A 150 0.16 -13.57 -8.62
N VAL A 151 -0.50 -14.69 -8.95
CA VAL A 151 -1.71 -14.69 -9.78
C VAL A 151 -2.81 -13.86 -9.14
N LEU A 152 -3.06 -14.06 -7.83
CA LEU A 152 -4.06 -13.28 -7.10
C LEU A 152 -3.76 -11.79 -7.12
N TYR A 153 -2.52 -11.38 -6.89
CA TYR A 153 -2.15 -9.97 -6.93
C TYR A 153 -2.36 -9.36 -8.33
N VAL A 154 -1.95 -10.06 -9.39
CA VAL A 154 -2.21 -9.59 -10.76
C VAL A 154 -3.72 -9.41 -10.99
N VAL A 155 -4.55 -10.38 -10.58
CA VAL A 155 -6.00 -10.29 -10.77
C VAL A 155 -6.62 -9.16 -9.93
N PHE A 156 -6.24 -9.02 -8.66
CA PHE A 156 -6.82 -8.00 -7.76
C PHE A 156 -6.46 -6.57 -8.13
N PHE A 157 -5.26 -6.35 -8.67
CA PHE A 157 -4.85 -5.00 -9.10
C PHE A 157 -5.37 -4.64 -10.50
N MET A 158 -5.89 -5.60 -11.27
CA MET A 158 -6.38 -5.37 -12.62
C MET A 158 -7.46 -4.28 -12.70
N PRO A 159 -8.52 -4.25 -11.87
CA PRO A 159 -9.58 -3.26 -11.98
C PRO A 159 -9.08 -1.82 -11.90
N MET A 160 -8.26 -1.52 -10.90
CA MET A 160 -7.70 -0.19 -10.71
C MET A 160 -6.75 0.20 -11.84
N ASN A 161 -5.90 -0.73 -12.26
CA ASN A 161 -4.94 -0.46 -13.33
C ASN A 161 -5.65 -0.24 -14.68
N ILE A 162 -6.66 -1.05 -15.02
CA ILE A 162 -7.48 -0.84 -16.23
C ILE A 162 -8.20 0.51 -16.20
N LEU A 163 -8.74 0.91 -15.05
CA LEU A 163 -9.35 2.23 -14.88
C LEU A 163 -8.34 3.35 -15.16
N LEU A 164 -7.14 3.27 -14.60
CA LEU A 164 -6.07 4.26 -14.78
C LEU A 164 -5.59 4.31 -16.24
N TYR A 165 -5.28 3.15 -16.84
CA TYR A 165 -4.83 3.08 -18.24
C TYR A 165 -5.89 3.64 -19.20
N SER A 166 -7.14 3.20 -19.06
CA SER A 166 -8.22 3.67 -19.93
C SER A 166 -8.51 5.17 -19.76
N GLY A 167 -8.43 5.68 -18.52
CA GLY A 167 -8.56 7.11 -18.23
C GLY A 167 -7.46 7.95 -18.86
N TYR A 168 -6.21 7.49 -18.76
CA TYR A 168 -5.06 8.16 -19.37
C TYR A 168 -5.13 8.18 -20.89
N LEU A 169 -5.49 7.06 -21.50
CA LEU A 169 -5.58 6.91 -22.97
C LEU A 169 -6.65 7.80 -23.61
N LYS A 170 -7.69 8.22 -22.88
CA LYS A 170 -8.69 9.17 -23.38
C LYS A 170 -8.09 10.56 -23.70
N ASN A 171 -6.99 10.91 -23.04
CA ASN A 171 -6.32 12.20 -23.20
C ASN A 171 -5.22 12.17 -24.28
N ILE A 172 -4.92 10.99 -24.85
CA ILE A 172 -3.92 10.84 -25.92
C ILE A 172 -4.65 10.78 -27.26
N PRO A 173 -4.37 11.69 -28.22
CA PRO A 173 -4.94 11.64 -29.55
C PRO A 173 -4.72 10.28 -30.24
N LEU A 174 -5.66 9.90 -31.09
CA LEU A 174 -5.45 8.80 -32.04
C LEU A 174 -4.50 9.33 -33.13
N ALA A 175 -3.35 8.70 -33.29
CA ALA A 175 -2.45 8.96 -34.42
C ALA A 175 -3.06 8.38 -35.71
#